data_e03eb698ec532ea071714d73efc3367b
#
_entry.id   e03eb698ec532ea071714d73efc3367b
#
_cell.length_a   1.000
_cell.length_b   1.000
_cell.length_c   1.000
_cell.angle_alpha   90.00
_cell.angle_beta   90.00
_cell.angle_gamma   90.00
#
_symmetry.space_group_name_H-M   'P 1'
#
loop_
_entity.id
_entity.type
_entity.pdbx_description
1 polymer ?
#
loop_
_entity_poly.entity_id
_entity_poly.type
_entity_poly.pdbx_seq_one_letter_code
_entity_poly.pdbx_strand_id
1 'polypeptide(L)'
;YLEDLALIEPLSESESSALTEAMAAGNEAAKQRVIESGLKRICDLATEYAGRGVHIGDLIQEGNMALLEAADRFTKGDFWLFSLPLAREAMLEAIEEQSGQDAIGEKIAVRANRLMDISAELAKELEREPTAAELAERLHMTEEEVRDIMKISLDVISVADSGLGAGEEEGHHHHHHEDGCGHEHE
;
A
#
# COMPACT_ATOMS: atom_id res chain seq x y z
N TYR A 1 -14.78 -7.81 4.35
CA TYR A 1 -15.13 -6.67 3.48
C TYR A 1 -15.92 -7.11 2.24
N LEU A 2 -15.43 -8.07 1.43
CA LEU A 2 -16.15 -8.56 0.25
C LEU A 2 -17.42 -9.33 0.62
N GLU A 3 -17.40 -10.06 1.72
CA GLU A 3 -18.58 -10.75 2.27
C GLU A 3 -19.63 -9.75 2.76
N ASP A 4 -19.20 -8.66 3.38
CA ASP A 4 -20.09 -7.58 3.84
C ASP A 4 -20.75 -6.85 2.66
N LEU A 5 -20.01 -6.66 1.56
CA LEU A 5 -20.56 -6.06 0.33
C LEU A 5 -21.67 -6.91 -0.32
N ALA A 6 -21.60 -8.23 -0.16
CA ALA A 6 -22.63 -9.14 -0.66
C ALA A 6 -23.96 -9.01 0.09
N LEU A 7 -23.97 -8.42 1.29
CA LEU A 7 -25.16 -8.15 2.10
C LEU A 7 -25.86 -6.84 1.72
N ILE A 8 -25.20 -5.98 0.94
CA ILE A 8 -25.78 -4.72 0.50
C ILE A 8 -26.76 -5.00 -0.63
N GLU A 9 -28.05 -4.77 -0.37
CA GLU A 9 -29.08 -4.91 -1.40
C GLU A 9 -28.86 -3.87 -2.51
N PRO A 10 -28.83 -4.29 -3.78
CA PRO A 10 -28.75 -3.38 -4.89
C PRO A 10 -29.99 -2.50 -4.95
N LEU A 11 -29.80 -1.22 -5.26
CA LEU A 11 -30.90 -0.30 -5.48
C LEU A 11 -31.57 -0.58 -6.83
N SER A 12 -32.88 -0.55 -6.87
CA SER A 12 -33.63 -0.47 -8.13
C SER A 12 -33.37 0.89 -8.80
N GLU A 13 -33.65 0.98 -10.09
CA GLU A 13 -33.43 2.21 -10.86
C GLU A 13 -34.26 3.38 -10.31
N SER A 14 -35.49 3.12 -9.91
CA SER A 14 -36.39 4.12 -9.30
C SER A 14 -35.93 4.58 -7.91
N GLU A 15 -35.43 3.65 -7.07
CA GLU A 15 -34.88 3.98 -5.76
C GLU A 15 -33.57 4.77 -5.90
N SER A 16 -32.72 4.40 -6.85
CA SER A 16 -31.48 5.12 -7.14
C SER A 16 -31.75 6.56 -7.54
N SER A 17 -32.74 6.80 -8.43
CA SER A 17 -33.12 8.16 -8.84
C SER A 17 -33.66 8.97 -7.67
N ALA A 18 -34.57 8.41 -6.88
CA ALA A 18 -35.14 9.10 -5.73
C ALA A 18 -34.09 9.43 -4.64
N LEU A 19 -33.18 8.50 -4.37
CA LEU A 19 -32.12 8.72 -3.39
C LEU A 19 -31.09 9.74 -3.88
N THR A 20 -30.72 9.74 -5.15
CA THR A 20 -29.76 10.72 -5.69
C THR A 20 -30.37 12.13 -5.74
N GLU A 21 -31.66 12.28 -6.01
CA GLU A 21 -32.38 13.55 -5.89
C GLU A 21 -32.46 14.06 -4.44
N ALA A 22 -32.76 13.16 -3.48
CA ALA A 22 -32.76 13.50 -2.07
C ALA A 22 -31.36 13.87 -1.56
N MET A 23 -30.32 13.17 -2.00
CA MET A 23 -28.93 13.49 -1.71
C MET A 23 -28.56 14.89 -2.24
N ALA A 24 -28.92 15.21 -3.48
CA ALA A 24 -28.69 16.54 -4.05
C ALA A 24 -29.44 17.66 -3.30
N ALA A 25 -30.54 17.33 -2.63
CA ALA A 25 -31.28 18.22 -1.73
C ALA A 25 -30.70 18.32 -0.31
N GLY A 26 -29.57 17.64 -0.02
CA GLY A 26 -28.87 17.68 1.26
C GLY A 26 -29.32 16.64 2.28
N ASN A 27 -29.96 15.55 1.85
CA ASN A 27 -30.35 14.47 2.76
C ASN A 27 -29.18 13.51 3.01
N GLU A 28 -28.60 13.57 4.21
CA GLU A 28 -27.44 12.75 4.61
C GLU A 28 -27.74 11.24 4.63
N ALA A 29 -28.96 10.83 5.02
CA ALA A 29 -29.32 9.42 5.03
C ALA A 29 -29.41 8.86 3.59
N ALA A 30 -29.91 9.67 2.64
CA ALA A 30 -29.93 9.33 1.23
C ALA A 30 -28.53 9.25 0.66
N LYS A 31 -27.64 10.19 1.02
CA LYS A 31 -26.22 10.20 0.65
C LYS A 31 -25.54 8.92 1.10
N GLN A 32 -25.64 8.57 2.38
CA GLN A 32 -25.06 7.34 2.92
C GLN A 32 -25.56 6.11 2.15
N ARG A 33 -26.85 6.00 1.88
CA ARG A 33 -27.42 4.85 1.17
C ARG A 33 -26.96 4.76 -0.29
N VAL A 34 -26.80 5.90 -0.98
CA VAL A 34 -26.21 5.96 -2.33
C VAL A 34 -24.77 5.48 -2.32
N ILE A 35 -23.96 5.98 -1.38
CA ILE A 35 -22.55 5.59 -1.25
C ILE A 35 -22.42 4.10 -0.96
N GLU A 36 -23.17 3.56 0.02
CA GLU A 36 -23.17 2.13 0.34
C GLU A 36 -23.49 1.28 -0.88
N SER A 37 -24.49 1.65 -1.67
CA SER A 37 -24.84 0.94 -2.90
C SER A 37 -23.76 1.00 -3.98
N GLY A 38 -22.88 1.99 -3.92
CA GLY A 38 -21.77 2.20 -4.84
C GLY A 38 -20.52 1.40 -4.52
N LEU A 39 -20.35 0.92 -3.27
CA LEU A 39 -19.13 0.24 -2.84
C LEU A 39 -18.76 -0.96 -3.72
N LYS A 40 -19.77 -1.76 -4.11
CA LYS A 40 -19.56 -2.89 -5.02
C LYS A 40 -19.07 -2.42 -6.40
N ARG A 41 -19.62 -1.34 -6.95
CA ARG A 41 -19.19 -0.79 -8.24
C ARG A 41 -17.75 -0.31 -8.20
N ILE A 42 -17.32 0.28 -7.08
CA ILE A 42 -15.93 0.68 -6.86
C ILE A 42 -15.00 -0.53 -6.79
N CYS A 43 -15.40 -1.61 -6.11
CA CYS A 43 -14.61 -2.85 -6.08
C CYS A 43 -14.48 -3.49 -7.47
N ASP A 44 -15.59 -3.55 -8.23
CA ASP A 44 -15.58 -4.07 -9.59
C ASP A 44 -14.64 -3.23 -10.49
N LEU A 45 -14.71 -1.90 -10.36
CA LEU A 45 -13.83 -0.97 -11.09
C LEU A 45 -12.36 -1.15 -10.69
N ALA A 46 -12.04 -1.26 -9.40
CA ALA A 46 -10.67 -1.46 -8.92
C ALA A 46 -10.07 -2.79 -9.43
N THR A 47 -10.89 -3.81 -9.63
CA THR A 47 -10.46 -5.10 -10.17
C THR A 47 -9.94 -4.97 -11.61
N GLU A 48 -10.44 -4.02 -12.41
CA GLU A 48 -9.94 -3.76 -13.76
C GLU A 48 -8.48 -3.25 -13.76
N TYR A 49 -8.04 -2.67 -12.64
CA TYR A 49 -6.71 -2.08 -12.47
C TYR A 49 -5.79 -2.92 -11.57
N ALA A 50 -6.24 -4.09 -11.11
CA ALA A 50 -5.43 -4.97 -10.27
C ALA A 50 -4.11 -5.36 -10.95
N GLY A 51 -3.03 -5.45 -10.16
CA GLY A 51 -1.71 -5.87 -10.63
C GLY A 51 -0.89 -4.77 -11.33
N ARG A 52 -1.30 -3.50 -11.25
CA ARG A 52 -0.58 -2.35 -11.82
C ARG A 52 0.35 -1.64 -10.83
N GLY A 53 0.87 -2.37 -9.82
CA GLY A 53 1.83 -1.81 -8.86
C GLY A 53 1.19 -1.27 -7.58
N VAL A 54 -0.10 -0.96 -7.57
CA VAL A 54 -0.85 -0.53 -6.38
C VAL A 54 -1.66 -1.71 -5.85
N HIS A 55 -1.71 -1.88 -4.54
CA HIS A 55 -2.53 -2.91 -3.92
C HIS A 55 -4.01 -2.62 -4.15
N ILE A 56 -4.81 -3.68 -4.45
CA ILE A 56 -6.23 -3.51 -4.77
C ILE A 56 -7.04 -2.81 -3.67
N GLY A 57 -6.66 -3.02 -2.40
CA GLY A 57 -7.27 -2.34 -1.26
C GLY A 57 -7.09 -0.83 -1.30
N ASP A 58 -5.93 -0.36 -1.75
CA ASP A 58 -5.62 1.07 -1.87
C ASP A 58 -6.40 1.67 -3.05
N LEU A 59 -6.50 0.97 -4.19
CA LEU A 59 -7.34 1.39 -5.30
C LEU A 59 -8.81 1.50 -4.91
N ILE A 60 -9.33 0.56 -4.14
CA ILE A 60 -10.70 0.62 -3.61
C ILE A 60 -10.86 1.84 -2.69
N GLN A 61 -9.88 2.14 -1.87
CA GLN A 61 -9.90 3.28 -0.96
C GLN A 61 -9.92 4.61 -1.73
N GLU A 62 -9.06 4.78 -2.74
CA GLU A 62 -9.05 5.95 -3.62
C GLU A 62 -10.38 6.11 -4.36
N GLY A 63 -10.93 5.04 -4.90
CA GLY A 63 -12.23 5.07 -5.55
C GLY A 63 -13.37 5.42 -4.62
N ASN A 64 -13.36 4.95 -3.37
CA ASN A 64 -14.34 5.29 -2.35
C ASN A 64 -14.24 6.76 -1.93
N MET A 65 -13.03 7.30 -1.80
CA MET A 65 -12.82 8.72 -1.51
C MET A 65 -13.37 9.59 -2.64
N ALA A 66 -13.08 9.26 -3.88
CA ALA A 66 -13.60 9.95 -5.04
C ALA A 66 -15.14 9.87 -5.12
N LEU A 67 -15.73 8.72 -4.73
CA LEU A 67 -17.19 8.56 -4.66
C LEU A 67 -17.83 9.48 -3.60
N LEU A 68 -17.20 9.62 -2.44
CA LEU A 68 -17.62 10.54 -1.38
C LEU A 68 -17.59 12.00 -1.85
N GLU A 69 -16.47 12.42 -2.44
CA GLU A 69 -16.32 13.77 -2.99
C GLU A 69 -17.33 14.04 -4.11
N ALA A 70 -17.57 13.06 -4.97
CA ALA A 70 -18.58 13.17 -6.02
C ALA A 70 -19.98 13.37 -5.43
N ALA A 71 -20.33 12.66 -4.34
CA ALA A 71 -21.61 12.82 -3.66
C ALA A 71 -21.78 14.23 -3.06
N ASP A 72 -20.71 14.84 -2.54
CA ASP A 72 -20.74 16.21 -2.01
C ASP A 72 -20.90 17.27 -3.09
N ARG A 73 -20.41 17.00 -4.29
CA ARG A 73 -20.44 17.93 -5.44
C ARG A 73 -21.63 17.72 -6.37
N PHE A 74 -22.36 16.62 -6.20
CA PHE A 74 -23.46 16.26 -7.08
C PHE A 74 -24.67 17.18 -6.89
N THR A 75 -25.19 17.70 -7.98
CA THR A 75 -26.35 18.60 -7.97
C THR A 75 -27.55 18.08 -8.74
N LYS A 76 -27.31 17.38 -9.86
CA LYS A 76 -28.40 16.87 -10.73
C LYS A 76 -27.87 15.92 -11.80
N GLY A 77 -28.75 15.11 -12.35
CA GLY A 77 -28.42 14.19 -13.45
C GLY A 77 -28.27 12.75 -13.00
N ASP A 78 -27.53 11.98 -13.75
CA ASP A 78 -27.17 10.61 -13.36
C ASP A 78 -25.91 10.61 -12.51
N PHE A 79 -26.04 10.21 -11.24
CA PHE A 79 -24.94 10.19 -10.28
C PHE A 79 -23.82 9.22 -10.70
N TRP A 80 -24.17 8.07 -11.27
CA TRP A 80 -23.16 7.07 -11.65
C TRP A 80 -22.37 7.48 -12.88
N LEU A 81 -23.02 8.13 -13.84
CA LEU A 81 -22.29 8.73 -14.99
C LEU A 81 -21.38 9.88 -14.56
N PHE A 82 -21.70 10.56 -13.46
CA PHE A 82 -20.87 11.62 -12.90
C PHE A 82 -19.73 11.07 -12.04
N SER A 83 -19.99 10.13 -11.13
CA SER A 83 -19.06 9.69 -10.09
C SER A 83 -18.05 8.62 -10.56
N LEU A 84 -18.46 7.66 -11.40
CA LEU A 84 -17.56 6.57 -11.81
C LEU A 84 -16.33 7.03 -12.61
N PRO A 85 -16.42 8.01 -13.52
CA PRO A 85 -15.24 8.60 -14.17
C PRO A 85 -14.27 9.22 -13.18
N LEU A 86 -14.76 9.90 -12.12
CA LEU A 86 -13.92 10.49 -11.07
C LEU A 86 -13.21 9.43 -10.24
N ALA A 87 -13.91 8.35 -9.88
CA ALA A 87 -13.31 7.23 -9.18
C ALA A 87 -12.23 6.54 -10.03
N ARG A 88 -12.45 6.41 -11.34
CA ARG A 88 -11.48 5.86 -12.29
C ARG A 88 -10.23 6.75 -12.38
N GLU A 89 -10.41 8.05 -12.47
CA GLU A 89 -9.32 9.03 -12.51
C GLU A 89 -8.47 8.94 -11.25
N ALA A 90 -9.07 8.92 -10.05
CA ALA A 90 -8.36 8.79 -8.78
C ALA A 90 -7.53 7.48 -8.71
N MET A 91 -8.07 6.36 -9.16
CA MET A 91 -7.33 5.09 -9.22
C MET A 91 -6.15 5.15 -10.19
N LEU A 92 -6.30 5.80 -11.35
CA LEU A 92 -5.22 5.96 -12.32
C LEU A 92 -4.12 6.89 -11.81
N GLU A 93 -4.48 7.97 -11.12
CA GLU A 93 -3.51 8.88 -10.49
C GLU A 93 -2.69 8.15 -9.42
N ALA A 94 -3.33 7.32 -8.58
CA ALA A 94 -2.62 6.51 -7.59
C ALA A 94 -1.62 5.53 -8.24
N ILE A 95 -1.99 4.91 -9.36
CA ILE A 95 -1.09 4.01 -10.12
C ILE A 95 0.10 4.78 -10.71
N GLU A 96 -0.14 5.97 -11.26
CA GLU A 96 0.90 6.80 -11.84
C GLU A 96 1.87 7.31 -10.79
N GLU A 97 1.38 7.72 -9.62
CA GLU A 97 2.19 8.14 -8.49
C GLU A 97 3.08 7.00 -7.98
N GLN A 98 2.52 5.80 -7.79
CA GLN A 98 3.27 4.62 -7.35
C GLN A 98 4.37 4.25 -8.36
N SER A 99 4.04 4.25 -9.65
CA SER A 99 5.01 3.98 -10.72
C SER A 99 6.17 4.99 -10.73
N GLY A 100 5.87 6.26 -10.43
CA GLY A 100 6.88 7.30 -10.27
C GLY A 100 7.80 7.05 -9.07
N GLN A 101 7.25 6.66 -7.94
CA GLN A 101 8.02 6.32 -6.73
C GLN A 101 8.91 5.10 -6.95
N ASP A 102 8.39 4.04 -7.57
CA ASP A 102 9.15 2.82 -7.87
C ASP A 102 10.35 3.11 -8.78
N ALA A 103 10.17 3.95 -9.83
CA ALA A 103 11.24 4.35 -10.73
C ALA A 103 12.34 5.18 -10.02
N ILE A 104 11.98 5.99 -9.04
CA ILE A 104 12.94 6.73 -8.21
C ILE A 104 13.69 5.78 -7.30
N GLY A 105 12.99 4.85 -6.63
CA GLY A 105 13.58 3.83 -5.77
C GLY A 105 14.59 2.96 -6.51
N GLU A 106 14.26 2.51 -7.73
CA GLU A 106 15.15 1.73 -8.58
C GLU A 106 16.44 2.51 -8.94
N LYS A 107 16.31 3.78 -9.31
CA LYS A 107 17.47 4.64 -9.61
C LYS A 107 18.39 4.81 -8.40
N ILE A 108 17.81 4.96 -7.20
CA ILE A 108 18.59 5.05 -5.96
C ILE A 108 19.30 3.73 -5.67
N ALA A 109 18.60 2.59 -5.81
CA ALA A 109 19.19 1.27 -5.57
C ALA A 109 20.36 0.98 -6.52
N VAL A 110 20.23 1.30 -7.81
CA VAL A 110 21.31 1.15 -8.80
C VAL A 110 22.54 2.01 -8.43
N ARG A 111 22.31 3.26 -8.00
CA ARG A 111 23.40 4.13 -7.55
C ARG A 111 24.08 3.63 -6.29
N ALA A 112 23.29 3.13 -5.33
CA ALA A 112 23.80 2.55 -4.09
C ALA A 112 24.67 1.32 -4.35
N ASN A 113 24.21 0.39 -5.19
CA ASN A 113 24.97 -0.80 -5.56
C ASN A 113 26.29 -0.43 -6.24
N ARG A 114 26.26 0.53 -7.19
CA ARG A 114 27.48 1.00 -7.85
C ARG A 114 28.46 1.65 -6.86
N LEU A 115 27.95 2.41 -5.88
CA LEU A 115 28.78 3.00 -4.83
C LEU A 115 29.47 1.92 -3.99
N MET A 116 28.76 0.86 -3.62
CA MET A 116 29.28 -0.27 -2.85
C MET A 116 30.37 -1.02 -3.62
N ASP A 117 30.15 -1.29 -4.91
CA ASP A 117 31.14 -1.96 -5.77
C ASP A 117 32.43 -1.16 -5.87
N ILE A 118 32.34 0.13 -6.17
CA ILE A 118 33.51 1.04 -6.24
C ILE A 118 34.18 1.21 -4.89
N SER A 119 33.42 1.26 -3.80
CA SER A 119 33.99 1.31 -2.45
C SER A 119 34.81 0.07 -2.14
N ALA A 120 34.33 -1.12 -2.50
CA ALA A 120 35.07 -2.37 -2.32
C ALA A 120 36.33 -2.46 -3.18
N GLU A 121 36.27 -1.94 -4.43
CA GLU A 121 37.47 -1.87 -5.30
C GLU A 121 38.51 -0.91 -4.75
N LEU A 122 38.11 0.32 -4.40
CA LEU A 122 39.02 1.31 -3.82
C LEU A 122 39.60 0.88 -2.47
N ALA A 123 38.85 0.19 -1.62
CA ALA A 123 39.33 -0.33 -0.37
C ALA A 123 40.46 -1.35 -0.57
N LYS A 124 40.40 -2.18 -1.62
CA LYS A 124 41.47 -3.10 -2.00
C LYS A 124 42.71 -2.38 -2.56
N GLU A 125 42.48 -1.33 -3.39
CA GLU A 125 43.59 -0.54 -3.96
C GLU A 125 44.31 0.27 -2.90
N LEU A 126 43.59 0.84 -1.92
CA LEU A 126 44.14 1.72 -0.90
C LEU A 126 44.58 0.98 0.38
N GLU A 127 44.27 -0.31 0.52
CA GLU A 127 44.40 -1.11 1.72
C GLU A 127 43.78 -0.49 2.99
N ARG A 128 42.76 0.36 2.78
CA ARG A 128 41.92 1.01 3.79
C ARG A 128 40.56 1.38 3.22
N GLU A 129 39.63 1.74 4.09
CA GLU A 129 38.35 2.28 3.62
C GLU A 129 38.52 3.61 2.88
N PRO A 130 37.86 3.78 1.71
CA PRO A 130 37.91 5.01 0.95
C PRO A 130 37.09 6.10 1.64
N THR A 131 37.49 7.34 1.50
CA THR A 131 36.78 8.51 1.96
C THR A 131 35.66 8.89 0.99
N ALA A 132 34.66 9.66 1.45
CA ALA A 132 33.61 10.17 0.59
C ALA A 132 34.15 11.00 -0.58
N ALA A 133 35.24 11.75 -0.39
CA ALA A 133 35.91 12.52 -1.43
C ALA A 133 36.52 11.62 -2.52
N GLU A 134 37.18 10.54 -2.14
CA GLU A 134 37.78 9.57 -3.08
C GLU A 134 36.71 8.83 -3.89
N LEU A 135 35.61 8.48 -3.24
CA LEU A 135 34.44 7.88 -3.91
C LEU A 135 33.75 8.87 -4.88
N ALA A 136 33.62 10.10 -4.46
CA ALA A 136 33.03 11.17 -5.27
C ALA A 136 33.86 11.42 -6.55
N GLU A 137 35.20 11.45 -6.44
CA GLU A 137 36.09 11.59 -7.59
C GLU A 137 35.97 10.42 -8.55
N ARG A 138 35.98 9.18 -8.03
CA ARG A 138 35.90 7.95 -8.85
C ARG A 138 34.55 7.78 -9.55
N LEU A 139 33.47 8.22 -8.91
CA LEU A 139 32.08 8.13 -9.44
C LEU A 139 31.68 9.34 -10.26
N HIS A 140 32.50 10.40 -10.31
CA HIS A 140 32.16 11.68 -10.93
C HIS A 140 30.90 12.33 -10.32
N MET A 141 30.81 12.28 -8.99
CA MET A 141 29.70 12.79 -8.20
C MET A 141 30.24 13.83 -7.19
N THR A 142 29.34 14.56 -6.53
CA THR A 142 29.70 15.39 -5.40
C THR A 142 29.83 14.56 -4.12
N GLU A 143 30.63 15.04 -3.15
CA GLU A 143 30.71 14.37 -1.84
C GLU A 143 29.38 14.33 -1.11
N GLU A 144 28.53 15.32 -1.32
CA GLU A 144 27.20 15.40 -0.73
C GLU A 144 26.30 14.29 -1.28
N GLU A 145 26.27 14.09 -2.59
CA GLU A 145 25.53 12.99 -3.22
C GLU A 145 26.01 11.60 -2.74
N VAL A 146 27.32 11.44 -2.57
CA VAL A 146 27.89 10.18 -2.02
C VAL A 146 27.38 9.95 -0.58
N ARG A 147 27.43 10.98 0.28
CA ARG A 147 26.93 10.88 1.66
C ARG A 147 25.44 10.59 1.74
N ASP A 148 24.65 11.22 0.88
CA ASP A 148 23.20 10.99 0.82
C ASP A 148 22.86 9.56 0.41
N ILE A 149 23.54 9.02 -0.61
CA ILE A 149 23.37 7.63 -1.02
C ILE A 149 23.78 6.66 0.10
N MET A 150 24.91 6.90 0.77
CA MET A 150 25.37 6.09 1.90
C MET A 150 24.34 6.10 3.05
N LYS A 151 23.76 7.25 3.37
CA LYS A 151 22.77 7.39 4.43
C LYS A 151 21.49 6.61 4.09
N ILE A 152 20.96 6.76 2.89
CA ILE A 152 19.77 6.03 2.44
C ILE A 152 20.03 4.50 2.47
N SER A 153 21.21 4.06 2.05
CA SER A 153 21.57 2.63 2.07
C SER A 153 21.62 2.05 3.49
N LEU A 154 22.09 2.82 4.47
CA LEU A 154 22.11 2.41 5.88
C LEU A 154 20.70 2.33 6.48
N ASP A 155 19.83 3.29 6.15
CA ASP A 155 18.43 3.31 6.62
C ASP A 155 17.65 2.11 6.07
N VAL A 156 17.86 1.74 4.81
CA VAL A 156 17.21 0.57 4.18
C VAL A 156 17.66 -0.74 4.82
N ILE A 157 18.96 -0.90 5.11
CA ILE A 157 19.50 -2.09 5.79
C ILE A 157 18.97 -2.19 7.22
N SER A 158 18.89 -1.08 7.94
CA SER A 158 18.36 -1.01 9.31
C SER A 158 16.88 -1.44 9.39
N VAL A 159 16.07 -1.06 8.41
CA VAL A 159 14.63 -1.45 8.34
C VAL A 159 14.50 -2.94 7.97
N ALA A 160 15.34 -3.47 7.09
CA ALA A 160 15.32 -4.88 6.73
C ALA A 160 15.73 -5.79 7.90
N ASP A 161 16.72 -5.38 8.70
CA ASP A 161 17.19 -6.13 9.87
C ASP A 161 16.18 -6.10 11.04
N SER A 162 15.45 -4.99 11.21
CA SER A 162 14.39 -4.88 12.22
C SER A 162 13.11 -5.66 11.88
N GLY A 163 12.90 -6.03 10.62
CA GLY A 163 11.74 -6.81 10.15
C GLY A 163 11.90 -8.34 10.27
N LEU A 164 13.10 -8.86 10.47
CA LEU A 164 13.39 -10.30 10.57
C LEU A 164 13.37 -10.85 12.00
N GLY A 165 13.15 -10.00 13.02
CA GLY A 165 13.22 -10.36 14.43
C GLY A 165 11.89 -10.67 15.14
N ALA A 166 10.75 -10.70 14.45
CA ALA A 166 9.45 -10.90 15.07
C ALA A 166 8.71 -12.14 14.52
N GLY A 167 9.32 -13.31 14.66
CA GLY A 167 8.64 -14.53 14.29
C GLY A 167 9.48 -15.77 14.56
N GLU A 168 9.54 -16.19 15.82
CA GLU A 168 9.74 -17.58 16.24
C GLU A 168 10.11 -17.61 17.72
N GLU A 169 9.15 -17.67 18.60
CA GLU A 169 9.20 -18.38 19.89
C GLU A 169 7.78 -18.67 20.40
N GLU A 170 7.13 -19.65 19.79
CA GLU A 170 6.13 -20.44 20.52
C GLU A 170 6.75 -21.78 20.89
N GLY A 171 7.38 -21.77 22.09
CA GLY A 171 7.84 -22.97 22.74
C GLY A 171 6.67 -23.89 23.10
N HIS A 172 6.60 -25.03 22.46
CA HIS A 172 5.77 -26.15 22.91
C HIS A 172 6.32 -26.71 24.21
N HIS A 173 5.72 -26.34 25.33
CA HIS A 173 5.84 -27.09 26.58
C HIS A 173 4.93 -28.33 26.51
N HIS A 174 5.53 -29.47 26.21
CA HIS A 174 4.98 -30.78 26.51
C HIS A 174 5.04 -31.00 28.04
N HIS A 175 3.89 -30.97 28.70
CA HIS A 175 3.75 -31.55 30.03
C HIS A 175 3.55 -33.05 29.87
N HIS A 176 4.58 -33.82 30.24
CA HIS A 176 4.47 -35.25 30.56
C HIS A 176 3.75 -35.33 31.90
N HIS A 177 2.53 -35.91 31.89
CA HIS A 177 1.90 -36.48 33.06
C HIS A 177 2.36 -37.94 33.11
N GLU A 178 3.19 -38.28 34.07
CA GLU A 178 3.42 -39.64 34.54
C GLU A 178 2.31 -40.00 35.52
N ASP A 179 1.40 -40.85 35.08
CA ASP A 179 0.48 -41.54 35.99
C ASP A 179 1.23 -42.73 36.59
N GLY A 180 1.59 -42.56 37.86
CA GLY A 180 2.11 -43.65 38.68
C GLY A 180 0.99 -44.64 39.10
N CYS A 181 1.08 -45.83 38.62
CA CYS A 181 0.34 -46.95 39.18
C CYS A 181 0.81 -47.28 40.59
N GLY A 182 -0.11 -47.27 41.53
CA GLY A 182 0.03 -47.85 42.86
C GLY A 182 -0.98 -48.98 43.04
N HIS A 183 -0.49 -50.20 43.04
CA HIS A 183 -1.19 -51.39 43.54
C HIS A 183 -1.27 -51.33 45.07
N GLU A 184 -2.35 -51.85 45.65
CA GLU A 184 -2.33 -52.96 46.63
C GLU A 184 -3.72 -53.21 47.22
N HIS A 185 -4.17 -54.50 47.14
CA HIS A 185 -4.59 -55.43 48.16
C HIS A 185 -5.73 -55.00 49.11
N GLU A 186 -6.86 -55.65 49.15
CA GLU A 186 -7.31 -56.99 49.57
C GLU A 186 -8.76 -57.23 49.11
#